data_2567d33c88cb4034c6fd25ded0e3fddf
#
_entry.id   2567d33c88cb4034c6fd25ded0e3fddf
#
_cell.length_a   1.000
_cell.length_b   1.000
_cell.length_c   1.000
_cell.angle_alpha   90.00
_cell.angle_beta   90.00
_cell.angle_gamma   90.00
#
_symmetry.space_group_name_H-M   'P 1'
#
loop_
_entity.id
_entity.type
_entity.pdbx_description
1 polymer ?
#
loop_
_entity_poly.entity_id
_entity_poly.type
_entity_poly.pdbx_seq_one_letter_code
_entity_poly.pdbx_strand_id
1 'polypeptide(L)'
;WIPVSYLIAFVCQIRFHLSSKAIAMPVISFANPKGGAGKTTSALLLASELATKGAQITLIDADPEKWISQWGNLPGKPDNITIISDVGEDTIVDLIEEASQVAQFVIVDLEGTASLMVANAIGMSDLVIIPTQGASMDAKGAAKTIKLIRNHARMARRDIDHCVLLTRTSAAVASRSLRNVRDQLDKAKIDIFSTSIVERAAYRDILDYGGLLSDLDRSRVSNL
;
A
#
# COMPACT_ATOMS: atom_id res chain seq x y z
N TRP A 1 -18.58 -7.27 10.23
CA TRP A 1 -17.56 -8.29 9.95
C TRP A 1 -16.84 -7.84 8.70
N ILE A 2 -15.63 -7.26 8.78
CA ILE A 2 -14.69 -7.49 7.69
C ILE A 2 -14.35 -8.95 7.93
N PRO A 3 -14.73 -9.86 7.05
CA PRO A 3 -14.17 -11.17 7.18
C PRO A 3 -12.66 -10.94 7.11
N VAL A 4 -11.91 -11.44 8.08
CA VAL A 4 -10.44 -11.61 8.02
C VAL A 4 -10.04 -12.14 6.62
N SER A 5 -10.98 -12.77 5.92
CA SER A 5 -10.93 -13.18 4.53
C SER A 5 -10.57 -12.10 3.51
N TYR A 6 -10.96 -10.83 3.67
CA TYR A 6 -10.63 -9.78 2.67
C TYR A 6 -9.17 -9.33 2.77
N LEU A 7 -8.65 -9.17 3.97
CA LEU A 7 -7.26 -8.79 4.17
C LEU A 7 -6.35 -9.98 3.82
N ILE A 8 -6.76 -11.19 4.18
CA ILE A 8 -6.10 -12.44 3.76
C ILE A 8 -6.12 -12.57 2.23
N ALA A 9 -7.26 -12.31 1.57
CA ALA A 9 -7.35 -12.36 0.12
C ALA A 9 -6.44 -11.31 -0.54
N PHE A 10 -6.32 -10.11 0.03
CA PHE A 10 -5.39 -9.08 -0.42
C PHE A 10 -3.94 -9.56 -0.34
N VAL A 11 -3.52 -10.10 0.81
CA VAL A 11 -2.17 -10.68 0.98
C VAL A 11 -1.94 -11.86 0.03
N CYS A 12 -2.94 -12.73 -0.16
CA CYS A 12 -2.83 -13.85 -1.11
C CYS A 12 -2.66 -13.37 -2.55
N GLN A 13 -3.35 -12.31 -2.96
CA GLN A 13 -3.19 -11.73 -4.30
C GLN A 13 -1.81 -11.09 -4.49
N ILE A 14 -1.29 -10.40 -3.47
CA ILE A 14 0.08 -9.90 -3.49
C ILE A 14 1.07 -11.05 -3.65
N ARG A 15 0.91 -12.13 -2.88
CA ARG A 15 1.75 -13.34 -3.01
C ARG A 15 1.66 -13.94 -4.42
N PHE A 16 0.50 -13.94 -5.04
CA PHE A 16 0.35 -14.43 -6.40
C PHE A 16 1.12 -13.57 -7.41
N HIS A 17 1.05 -12.25 -7.32
CA HIS A 17 1.84 -11.33 -8.15
C HIS A 17 3.35 -11.54 -7.97
N LEU A 18 3.80 -11.75 -6.74
CA LEU A 18 5.21 -11.96 -6.42
C LEU A 18 5.72 -13.37 -6.72
N SER A 19 4.84 -14.39 -6.65
CA SER A 19 5.23 -15.81 -6.85
C SER A 19 5.71 -16.12 -8.26
N SER A 20 5.31 -15.32 -9.25
CA SER A 20 5.75 -15.49 -10.65
C SER A 20 7.24 -15.25 -10.86
N LYS A 21 7.94 -14.61 -9.91
CA LYS A 21 9.32 -14.15 -10.05
C LYS A 21 10.32 -14.73 -9.04
N ALA A 22 9.90 -15.64 -8.15
CA ALA A 22 10.74 -16.21 -7.07
C ALA A 22 11.49 -15.13 -6.24
N ILE A 23 10.82 -14.02 -5.92
CA ILE A 23 11.40 -12.91 -5.16
C ILE A 23 11.47 -13.32 -3.69
N ALA A 24 12.68 -13.35 -3.14
CA ALA A 24 12.91 -13.80 -1.77
C ALA A 24 12.45 -12.77 -0.72
N MET A 25 12.66 -11.48 -1.00
CA MET A 25 12.34 -10.36 -0.09
C MET A 25 11.75 -9.20 -0.90
N PRO A 26 10.44 -9.21 -1.15
CA PRO A 26 9.81 -8.24 -2.05
C PRO A 26 9.75 -6.82 -1.47
N VAL A 27 10.02 -5.85 -2.34
CA VAL A 27 9.81 -4.43 -2.11
C VAL A 27 8.46 -4.01 -2.70
N ILE A 28 7.57 -3.52 -1.84
CA ILE A 28 6.19 -3.13 -2.20
C ILE A 28 6.00 -1.65 -1.91
N SER A 29 5.81 -0.83 -2.94
CA SER A 29 5.56 0.59 -2.78
C SER A 29 4.10 0.95 -2.99
N PHE A 30 3.60 1.89 -2.19
CA PHE A 30 2.28 2.49 -2.34
C PHE A 30 2.41 3.87 -2.94
N ALA A 31 1.94 4.06 -4.18
CA ALA A 31 2.12 5.29 -4.94
C ALA A 31 0.81 5.77 -5.56
N ASN A 32 0.45 7.02 -5.33
CA ASN A 32 -0.60 7.75 -6.04
C ASN A 32 -0.40 9.26 -5.78
N PRO A 33 -0.41 10.12 -6.82
CA PRO A 33 -0.21 11.57 -6.65
C PRO A 33 -1.38 12.25 -5.93
N LYS A 34 -2.50 11.57 -5.73
CA LYS A 34 -3.66 12.15 -5.03
C LYS A 34 -3.50 11.99 -3.52
N GLY A 35 -3.54 13.11 -2.79
CA GLY A 35 -3.67 13.11 -1.33
C GLY A 35 -4.95 12.40 -0.89
N GLY A 36 -4.89 11.65 0.21
CA GLY A 36 -6.04 10.92 0.76
C GLY A 36 -6.48 9.69 -0.06
N ALA A 37 -5.71 9.24 -1.05
CA ALA A 37 -6.03 8.04 -1.83
C ALA A 37 -6.00 6.74 -1.00
N GLY A 38 -5.44 6.77 0.20
CA GLY A 38 -5.35 5.63 1.11
C GLY A 38 -4.00 4.90 1.06
N LYS A 39 -2.93 5.55 0.61
CA LYS A 39 -1.57 4.97 0.57
C LYS A 39 -1.14 4.48 1.95
N THR A 40 -0.99 5.40 2.89
CA THR A 40 -0.59 5.13 4.28
C THR A 40 -1.46 4.06 4.96
N THR A 41 -2.79 4.19 4.86
CA THR A 41 -3.71 3.20 5.41
C THR A 41 -3.47 1.82 4.81
N SER A 42 -3.33 1.73 3.48
CA SER A 42 -3.12 0.45 2.79
C SER A 42 -1.77 -0.17 3.12
N ALA A 43 -0.71 0.65 3.23
CA ALA A 43 0.63 0.21 3.62
C ALA A 43 0.62 -0.35 5.06
N LEU A 44 0.01 0.37 5.99
CA LEU A 44 -0.09 -0.05 7.37
C LEU A 44 -0.93 -1.33 7.53
N LEU A 45 -2.05 -1.43 6.84
CA LEU A 45 -2.89 -2.63 6.87
C LEU A 45 -2.15 -3.87 6.32
N LEU A 46 -1.40 -3.72 5.23
CA LEU A 46 -0.59 -4.81 4.69
C LEU A 46 0.51 -5.22 5.66
N ALA A 47 1.26 -4.26 6.19
CA ALA A 47 2.32 -4.51 7.16
C ALA A 47 1.80 -5.22 8.40
N SER A 48 0.70 -4.73 8.96
CA SER A 48 0.05 -5.29 10.14
C SER A 48 -0.39 -6.74 9.92
N GLU A 49 -1.01 -7.03 8.79
CA GLU A 49 -1.48 -8.40 8.48
C GLU A 49 -0.31 -9.36 8.27
N LEU A 50 0.75 -8.94 7.60
CA LEU A 50 1.96 -9.75 7.42
C LEU A 50 2.68 -9.98 8.75
N ALA A 51 2.79 -8.95 9.59
CA ALA A 51 3.39 -9.05 10.93
C ALA A 51 2.61 -9.99 11.84
N THR A 52 1.27 -9.96 11.81
CA THR A 52 0.41 -10.90 12.55
C THR A 52 0.64 -12.35 12.14
N LYS A 53 1.11 -12.58 10.91
CA LYS A 53 1.51 -13.92 10.41
C LYS A 53 2.98 -14.27 10.71
N GLY A 54 3.67 -13.45 11.50
CA GLY A 54 5.04 -13.68 11.95
C GLY A 54 6.12 -13.21 10.97
N ALA A 55 5.77 -12.49 9.90
CA ALA A 55 6.78 -11.98 8.98
C ALA A 55 7.54 -10.79 9.58
N GLN A 56 8.84 -10.68 9.26
CA GLN A 56 9.67 -9.50 9.57
C GLN A 56 9.45 -8.44 8.51
N ILE A 57 9.00 -7.25 8.93
CA ILE A 57 8.61 -6.16 8.06
C ILE A 57 9.49 -4.93 8.30
N THR A 58 9.97 -4.30 7.24
CA THR A 58 10.45 -2.93 7.29
C THR A 58 9.45 -2.01 6.58
N LEU A 59 8.92 -1.05 7.31
CA LEU A 59 8.10 0.05 6.79
C LEU A 59 8.98 1.27 6.58
N ILE A 60 9.06 1.78 5.35
CA ILE A 60 9.75 3.02 5.00
C ILE A 60 8.69 4.10 4.85
N ASP A 61 8.70 5.08 5.77
CA ASP A 61 7.76 6.20 5.81
C ASP A 61 8.36 7.38 5.05
N ALA A 62 8.12 7.42 3.75
CA ALA A 62 8.62 8.44 2.83
C ALA A 62 7.59 9.56 2.55
N ASP A 63 6.47 9.60 3.27
CA ASP A 63 5.51 10.71 3.21
C ASP A 63 5.94 11.81 4.21
N PRO A 64 5.96 13.10 3.83
CA PRO A 64 6.32 14.20 4.74
C PRO A 64 5.45 14.29 6.00
N GLU A 65 4.21 13.84 5.94
CA GLU A 65 3.29 13.84 7.09
C GLU A 65 3.64 12.81 8.16
N LYS A 66 4.49 11.80 7.84
CA LYS A 66 5.02 10.81 8.81
C LYS A 66 3.96 10.09 9.64
N TRP A 67 2.81 9.75 9.05
CA TRP A 67 1.72 9.07 9.75
C TRP A 67 2.09 7.68 10.27
N ILE A 68 2.87 6.91 9.49
CA ILE A 68 3.35 5.58 9.92
C ILE A 68 4.31 5.71 11.10
N SER A 69 5.19 6.70 11.07
CA SER A 69 6.14 6.98 12.14
C SER A 69 5.44 7.43 13.42
N GLN A 70 4.39 8.26 13.28
CA GLN A 70 3.55 8.65 14.41
C GLN A 70 2.85 7.43 15.01
N TRP A 71 2.23 6.59 14.20
CA TRP A 71 1.63 5.32 14.64
C TRP A 71 2.66 4.42 15.34
N GLY A 72 3.87 4.33 14.81
CA GLY A 72 4.94 3.51 15.39
C GLY A 72 5.37 3.90 16.80
N ASN A 73 5.10 5.14 17.22
CA ASN A 73 5.36 5.65 18.57
C ASN A 73 4.18 5.42 19.52
N LEU A 74 3.03 4.95 19.01
CA LEU A 74 1.87 4.62 19.84
C LEU A 74 1.99 3.19 20.39
N PRO A 75 1.25 2.85 21.47
CA PRO A 75 1.22 1.50 22.00
C PRO A 75 0.71 0.46 21.01
N GLY A 76 1.21 -0.77 21.11
CA GLY A 76 0.67 -1.91 20.36
C GLY A 76 1.27 -2.12 18.98
N LYS A 77 2.34 -1.41 18.61
CA LYS A 77 3.14 -1.75 17.42
C LYS A 77 3.82 -3.12 17.62
N PRO A 78 3.68 -4.08 16.71
CA PRO A 78 4.38 -5.37 16.79
C PRO A 78 5.92 -5.20 16.73
N ASP A 79 6.64 -6.03 17.48
CA ASP A 79 8.11 -6.00 17.54
C ASP A 79 8.76 -6.39 16.20
N ASN A 80 8.07 -7.15 15.37
CA ASN A 80 8.53 -7.56 14.04
C ASN A 80 8.22 -6.54 12.94
N ILE A 81 7.83 -5.31 13.30
CA ILE A 81 7.75 -4.15 12.40
C ILE A 81 8.83 -3.14 12.77
N THR A 82 9.77 -2.93 11.88
CA THR A 82 10.76 -1.84 11.94
C THR A 82 10.29 -0.68 11.08
N ILE A 83 10.42 0.56 11.56
CA ILE A 83 10.04 1.77 10.82
C ILE A 83 11.27 2.62 10.56
N ILE A 84 11.46 3.04 9.29
CA ILE A 84 12.49 3.98 8.85
C ILE A 84 11.77 5.24 8.39
N SER A 85 12.10 6.39 9.01
CA SER A 85 11.41 7.67 8.75
C SER A 85 12.33 8.80 8.29
N ASP A 86 13.64 8.67 8.50
CA ASP A 86 14.62 9.62 7.98
C ASP A 86 14.96 9.24 6.53
N VAL A 87 14.14 9.71 5.59
CA VAL A 87 14.16 9.31 4.19
C VAL A 87 14.22 10.53 3.30
N GLY A 88 15.22 10.57 2.42
CA GLY A 88 15.42 11.61 1.43
C GLY A 88 15.57 11.05 0.01
N GLU A 89 15.65 11.95 -0.97
CA GLU A 89 15.85 11.58 -2.38
C GLU A 89 17.17 10.87 -2.64
N ASP A 90 18.18 11.20 -1.88
CA ASP A 90 19.54 10.67 -1.93
C ASP A 90 19.72 9.38 -1.12
N THR A 91 18.86 9.10 -0.16
CA THR A 91 18.99 7.95 0.74
C THR A 91 18.01 6.81 0.47
N ILE A 92 16.90 7.07 -0.22
CA ILE A 92 15.79 6.10 -0.38
C ILE A 92 16.26 4.77 -1.01
N VAL A 93 17.18 4.81 -1.97
CA VAL A 93 17.68 3.61 -2.67
C VAL A 93 18.47 2.73 -1.69
N ASP A 94 19.44 3.31 -1.00
CA ASP A 94 20.28 2.60 -0.05
C ASP A 94 19.45 2.01 1.10
N LEU A 95 18.49 2.79 1.62
CA LEU A 95 17.58 2.34 2.69
C LEU A 95 16.71 1.15 2.26
N ILE A 96 16.23 1.13 1.00
CA ILE A 96 15.49 0.00 0.46
C ILE A 96 16.39 -1.23 0.32
N GLU A 97 17.63 -1.05 -0.19
CA GLU A 97 18.59 -2.15 -0.33
C GLU A 97 18.96 -2.74 1.03
N GLU A 98 19.30 -1.92 2.01
CA GLU A 98 19.64 -2.36 3.36
C GLU A 98 18.47 -3.08 4.03
N ALA A 99 17.26 -2.51 3.94
CA ALA A 99 16.05 -3.13 4.47
C ALA A 99 15.77 -4.50 3.83
N SER A 100 16.03 -4.63 2.53
CA SER A 100 15.83 -5.88 1.79
C SER A 100 16.79 -7.00 2.19
N GLN A 101 17.86 -6.71 2.91
CA GLN A 101 18.79 -7.73 3.41
C GLN A 101 18.34 -8.36 4.72
N VAL A 102 17.45 -7.71 5.47
CA VAL A 102 17.09 -8.12 6.83
C VAL A 102 15.60 -8.39 7.02
N ALA A 103 14.73 -7.79 6.20
CA ALA A 103 13.28 -7.95 6.30
C ALA A 103 12.74 -8.93 5.25
N GLN A 104 11.70 -9.69 5.62
CA GLN A 104 10.99 -10.54 4.66
C GLN A 104 10.11 -9.75 3.70
N PHE A 105 9.69 -8.54 4.09
CA PHE A 105 8.98 -7.58 3.24
C PHE A 105 9.45 -6.17 3.54
N VAL A 106 9.73 -5.41 2.50
CA VAL A 106 9.94 -3.96 2.58
C VAL A 106 8.70 -3.28 2.01
N ILE A 107 8.05 -2.45 2.81
CA ILE A 107 6.84 -1.72 2.41
C ILE A 107 7.15 -0.23 2.46
N VAL A 108 6.94 0.48 1.34
CA VAL A 108 7.27 1.90 1.21
C VAL A 108 5.99 2.71 1.05
N ASP A 109 5.72 3.60 2.00
CA ASP A 109 4.63 4.59 1.91
C ASP A 109 5.17 5.88 1.30
N LEU A 110 4.76 6.17 0.08
CA LEU A 110 5.28 7.28 -0.71
C LEU A 110 4.40 8.52 -0.59
N GLU A 111 5.02 9.68 -0.71
CA GLU A 111 4.32 10.96 -0.80
C GLU A 111 3.38 11.05 -2.02
N GLY A 112 2.49 12.05 -1.99
CA GLY A 112 1.52 12.32 -3.06
C GLY A 112 2.05 13.18 -4.21
N THR A 113 3.36 13.29 -4.39
CA THR A 113 3.97 14.11 -5.45
C THR A 113 4.78 13.24 -6.43
N ALA A 114 5.10 13.80 -7.58
CA ALA A 114 5.98 13.13 -8.55
C ALA A 114 7.41 13.65 -8.35
N SER A 115 8.03 13.28 -7.24
CA SER A 115 9.41 13.63 -6.89
C SER A 115 10.42 12.61 -7.40
N LEU A 116 11.70 12.94 -7.31
CA LEU A 116 12.78 12.00 -7.59
C LEU A 116 12.77 10.84 -6.60
N MET A 117 12.46 11.10 -5.33
CA MET A 117 12.31 10.06 -4.31
C MET A 117 11.26 9.01 -4.70
N VAL A 118 10.06 9.46 -5.12
CA VAL A 118 9.00 8.55 -5.61
C VAL A 118 9.47 7.77 -6.83
N ALA A 119 10.16 8.40 -7.74
CA ALA A 119 10.72 7.77 -8.93
C ALA A 119 11.73 6.68 -8.58
N ASN A 120 12.67 6.98 -7.68
CA ASN A 120 13.70 6.05 -7.21
C ASN A 120 13.06 4.85 -6.48
N ALA A 121 12.13 5.09 -5.55
CA ALA A 121 11.42 4.03 -4.84
C ALA A 121 10.64 3.10 -5.79
N ILE A 122 9.93 3.66 -6.78
CA ILE A 122 9.28 2.88 -7.84
C ILE A 122 10.30 2.04 -8.61
N GLY A 123 11.45 2.64 -8.92
CA GLY A 123 12.56 1.94 -9.59
C GLY A 123 13.08 0.73 -8.81
N MET A 124 13.04 0.74 -7.49
CA MET A 124 13.47 -0.34 -6.61
C MET A 124 12.37 -1.36 -6.28
N SER A 125 11.12 -1.08 -6.65
CA SER A 125 9.98 -1.91 -6.28
C SER A 125 9.84 -3.16 -7.14
N ASP A 126 9.41 -4.26 -6.53
CA ASP A 126 8.94 -5.48 -7.20
C ASP A 126 7.46 -5.39 -7.53
N LEU A 127 6.70 -4.69 -6.67
CA LEU A 127 5.28 -4.43 -6.88
C LEU A 127 4.96 -3.00 -6.46
N VAL A 128 4.28 -2.26 -7.34
CA VAL A 128 3.70 -0.96 -7.01
C VAL A 128 2.19 -1.08 -6.87
N ILE A 129 1.67 -0.87 -5.68
CA ILE A 129 0.24 -0.82 -5.40
C ILE A 129 -0.22 0.62 -5.57
N ILE A 130 -1.32 0.82 -6.32
CA ILE A 130 -1.86 2.14 -6.64
C ILE A 130 -3.23 2.28 -5.97
N PRO A 131 -3.31 2.77 -4.71
CA PRO A 131 -4.57 3.02 -4.03
C PRO A 131 -5.39 4.06 -4.79
N THR A 132 -6.65 3.73 -5.10
CA THR A 132 -7.49 4.54 -5.98
C THR A 132 -8.93 4.54 -5.46
N GLN A 133 -9.51 5.72 -5.25
CA GLN A 133 -10.92 5.84 -4.88
C GLN A 133 -11.84 5.76 -6.10
N GLY A 134 -13.14 5.70 -5.85
CA GLY A 134 -14.14 5.50 -6.89
C GLY A 134 -14.58 6.76 -7.66
N ALA A 135 -13.79 7.83 -7.72
CA ALA A 135 -14.12 9.01 -8.51
C ALA A 135 -13.29 9.08 -9.81
N SER A 136 -13.84 9.69 -10.86
CA SER A 136 -13.16 9.79 -12.16
C SER A 136 -11.81 10.52 -12.10
N MET A 137 -11.64 11.46 -11.15
CA MET A 137 -10.35 12.12 -10.92
C MET A 137 -9.30 11.15 -10.37
N ASP A 138 -9.71 10.11 -9.66
CA ASP A 138 -8.82 9.11 -9.08
C ASP A 138 -8.22 8.22 -10.16
N ALA A 139 -9.02 7.85 -11.18
CA ALA A 139 -8.53 7.13 -12.35
C ALA A 139 -7.44 7.89 -13.10
N LYS A 140 -7.53 9.23 -13.17
CA LYS A 140 -6.47 10.08 -13.74
C LYS A 140 -5.18 10.04 -12.92
N GLY A 141 -5.29 10.00 -11.59
CA GLY A 141 -4.15 9.85 -10.68
C GLY A 141 -3.45 8.50 -10.90
N ALA A 142 -4.21 7.41 -10.92
CA ALA A 142 -3.71 6.08 -11.21
C ALA A 142 -2.99 6.02 -12.58
N ALA A 143 -3.60 6.60 -13.62
CA ALA A 143 -2.99 6.64 -14.96
C ALA A 143 -1.64 7.39 -15.00
N LYS A 144 -1.49 8.46 -14.20
CA LYS A 144 -0.20 9.17 -14.07
C LYS A 144 0.86 8.29 -13.42
N THR A 145 0.52 7.61 -12.33
CA THR A 145 1.42 6.67 -11.65
C THR A 145 1.84 5.55 -12.59
N ILE A 146 0.90 4.94 -13.31
CA ILE A 146 1.21 3.88 -14.28
C ILE A 146 2.14 4.36 -15.38
N LYS A 147 1.94 5.58 -15.88
CA LYS A 147 2.87 6.19 -16.86
C LYS A 147 4.28 6.33 -16.28
N LEU A 148 4.40 6.75 -15.03
CA LEU A 148 5.68 6.86 -14.33
C LEU A 148 6.35 5.49 -14.21
N ILE A 149 5.63 4.48 -13.73
CA ILE A 149 6.12 3.10 -13.61
C ILE A 149 6.62 2.58 -14.97
N ARG A 150 5.83 2.72 -16.03
CA ARG A 150 6.21 2.27 -17.38
C ARG A 150 7.44 2.99 -17.92
N ASN A 151 7.64 4.27 -17.57
CA ASN A 151 8.85 4.99 -17.96
C ASN A 151 10.07 4.44 -17.21
N HIS A 152 9.97 4.21 -15.90
CA HIS A 152 11.05 3.63 -15.10
C HIS A 152 11.37 2.20 -15.54
N ALA A 153 10.37 1.36 -15.80
CA ALA A 153 10.55 0.01 -16.33
C ALA A 153 11.38 0.02 -17.62
N ARG A 154 11.06 0.95 -18.54
CA ARG A 154 11.83 1.10 -19.78
C ARG A 154 13.28 1.55 -19.56
N MET A 155 13.50 2.49 -18.64
CA MET A 155 14.84 3.00 -18.31
C MET A 155 15.68 1.91 -17.65
N ALA A 156 15.11 1.18 -16.70
CA ALA A 156 15.76 0.09 -15.96
C ALA A 156 15.86 -1.22 -16.78
N ARG A 157 15.21 -1.30 -17.94
CA ARG A 157 15.10 -2.51 -18.80
C ARG A 157 14.60 -3.73 -18.01
N ARG A 158 13.69 -3.50 -17.06
CA ARG A 158 13.03 -4.54 -16.27
C ARG A 158 11.55 -4.24 -16.13
N ASP A 159 10.73 -5.26 -16.00
CA ASP A 159 9.33 -5.07 -15.67
C ASP A 159 9.16 -4.71 -14.19
N ILE A 160 8.28 -3.75 -13.91
CA ILE A 160 7.84 -3.37 -12.58
C ILE A 160 6.35 -3.71 -12.49
N ASP A 161 6.02 -4.71 -11.68
CA ASP A 161 4.63 -5.13 -11.52
C ASP A 161 3.84 -4.03 -10.82
N HIS A 162 2.60 -3.83 -11.23
CA HIS A 162 1.75 -2.82 -10.64
C HIS A 162 0.28 -3.23 -10.71
N CYS A 163 -0.47 -2.87 -9.68
CA CYS A 163 -1.87 -3.21 -9.58
C CYS A 163 -2.64 -2.10 -8.86
N VAL A 164 -3.85 -1.79 -9.32
CA VAL A 164 -4.72 -0.82 -8.67
C VAL A 164 -5.46 -1.48 -7.51
N LEU A 165 -5.44 -0.83 -6.34
CA LEU A 165 -6.20 -1.20 -5.17
C LEU A 165 -7.35 -0.20 -4.97
N LEU A 166 -8.57 -0.64 -5.12
CA LEU A 166 -9.73 0.22 -4.85
C LEU A 166 -9.87 0.46 -3.35
N THR A 167 -9.96 1.72 -2.95
CA THR A 167 -10.03 2.15 -1.54
C THR A 167 -11.28 2.97 -1.27
N ARG A 168 -11.64 3.10 0.00
CA ARG A 168 -12.85 3.81 0.47
C ARG A 168 -14.11 3.37 -0.26
N THR A 169 -14.20 2.07 -0.52
CA THR A 169 -15.40 1.50 -1.13
C THR A 169 -16.50 1.36 -0.09
N SER A 170 -17.77 1.35 -0.56
CA SER A 170 -18.92 1.05 0.31
C SER A 170 -19.05 -0.46 0.49
N ALA A 171 -19.37 -0.89 1.73
CA ALA A 171 -19.64 -2.30 2.02
C ALA A 171 -20.95 -2.79 1.42
N ALA A 172 -21.93 -1.90 1.22
CA ALA A 172 -23.30 -2.29 0.85
C ALA A 172 -23.49 -2.37 -0.67
N VAL A 173 -23.11 -1.33 -1.41
CA VAL A 173 -23.35 -1.25 -2.86
C VAL A 173 -22.19 -0.52 -3.54
N ALA A 174 -21.69 -1.10 -4.64
CA ALA A 174 -20.74 -0.40 -5.49
C ALA A 174 -21.43 0.81 -6.16
N SER A 175 -20.90 2.02 -5.92
CA SER A 175 -21.42 3.23 -6.54
C SER A 175 -21.29 3.17 -8.08
N ARG A 176 -22.16 3.91 -8.79
CA ARG A 176 -22.04 4.05 -10.26
C ARG A 176 -20.65 4.56 -10.66
N SER A 177 -20.10 5.49 -9.88
CA SER A 177 -18.79 6.05 -10.12
C SER A 177 -17.68 5.00 -9.98
N LEU A 178 -17.72 4.15 -8.95
CA LEU A 178 -16.77 3.06 -8.75
C LEU A 178 -16.80 2.05 -9.91
N ARG A 179 -18.00 1.68 -10.39
CA ARG A 179 -18.14 0.81 -11.56
C ARG A 179 -17.51 1.45 -12.80
N ASN A 180 -17.76 2.74 -13.04
CA ASN A 180 -17.16 3.45 -14.16
C ASN A 180 -15.63 3.50 -14.10
N VAL A 181 -15.06 3.69 -12.90
CA VAL A 181 -13.60 3.66 -12.69
C VAL A 181 -13.05 2.27 -13.02
N ARG A 182 -13.69 1.21 -12.51
CA ARG A 182 -13.29 -0.18 -12.82
C ARG A 182 -13.34 -0.44 -14.31
N ASP A 183 -14.43 -0.09 -14.99
CA ASP A 183 -14.58 -0.27 -16.45
C ASP A 183 -13.51 0.50 -17.25
N GLN A 184 -13.11 1.70 -16.81
CA GLN A 184 -12.06 2.47 -17.44
C GLN A 184 -10.68 1.80 -17.29
N LEU A 185 -10.38 1.27 -16.11
CA LEU A 185 -9.13 0.56 -15.84
C LEU A 185 -9.08 -0.76 -16.62
N ASP A 186 -10.18 -1.52 -16.66
CA ASP A 186 -10.28 -2.77 -17.43
C ASP A 186 -10.08 -2.53 -18.94
N LYS A 187 -10.71 -1.48 -19.50
CA LYS A 187 -10.51 -1.08 -20.90
C LYS A 187 -9.06 -0.67 -21.20
N ALA A 188 -8.38 -0.10 -20.22
CA ALA A 188 -6.97 0.27 -20.31
C ALA A 188 -6.01 -0.92 -20.06
N LYS A 189 -6.54 -2.13 -19.82
CA LYS A 189 -5.81 -3.35 -19.46
C LYS A 189 -4.88 -3.12 -18.26
N ILE A 190 -5.42 -2.48 -17.23
CA ILE A 190 -4.74 -2.23 -15.98
C ILE A 190 -5.26 -3.23 -14.95
N ASP A 191 -4.35 -3.96 -14.33
CA ASP A 191 -4.68 -4.94 -13.31
C ASP A 191 -5.27 -4.28 -12.07
N ILE A 192 -6.35 -4.86 -11.56
CA ILE A 192 -7.06 -4.39 -10.37
C ILE A 192 -7.16 -5.55 -9.39
N PHE A 193 -6.82 -5.31 -8.12
CA PHE A 193 -7.07 -6.30 -7.08
C PHE A 193 -8.56 -6.67 -7.03
N SER A 194 -8.90 -7.93 -6.91
CA SER A 194 -10.29 -8.38 -6.79
C SER A 194 -10.90 -7.94 -5.46
N THR A 195 -10.06 -7.76 -4.44
CA THR A 195 -10.44 -7.17 -3.15
C THR A 195 -10.32 -5.65 -3.17
N SER A 196 -11.03 -4.99 -2.26
CA SER A 196 -10.96 -3.55 -2.06
C SER A 196 -10.92 -3.21 -0.57
N ILE A 197 -10.36 -2.05 -0.23
CA ILE A 197 -10.42 -1.53 1.14
C ILE A 197 -11.70 -0.72 1.29
N VAL A 198 -12.61 -1.26 2.10
CA VAL A 198 -13.87 -0.59 2.45
C VAL A 198 -13.58 0.53 3.45
N GLU A 199 -14.30 1.65 3.35
CA GLU A 199 -14.14 2.73 4.33
C GLU A 199 -14.65 2.29 5.72
N ARG A 200 -13.77 2.42 6.74
CA ARG A 200 -14.05 2.05 8.14
C ARG A 200 -13.44 3.07 9.10
N ALA A 201 -14.18 3.38 10.16
CA ALA A 201 -13.66 4.19 11.27
C ALA A 201 -12.43 3.53 11.92
N ALA A 202 -12.45 2.21 12.08
CA ALA A 202 -11.36 1.42 12.65
C ALA A 202 -9.98 1.70 12.03
N TYR A 203 -9.91 2.04 10.74
CA TYR A 203 -8.63 2.38 10.10
C TYR A 203 -8.08 3.74 10.57
N ARG A 204 -8.95 4.66 10.98
CA ARG A 204 -8.54 5.91 11.62
C ARG A 204 -8.16 5.65 13.06
N ASP A 205 -8.94 4.83 13.76
CA ASP A 205 -8.70 4.52 15.17
C ASP A 205 -7.31 3.91 15.39
N ILE A 206 -6.83 2.99 14.53
CA ILE A 206 -5.47 2.46 14.66
C ILE A 206 -4.39 3.52 14.40
N LEU A 207 -4.61 4.48 13.51
CA LEU A 207 -3.68 5.58 13.27
C LEU A 207 -3.66 6.58 14.43
N ASP A 208 -4.81 6.80 15.09
CA ASP A 208 -4.95 7.78 16.16
C ASP A 208 -4.56 7.20 17.54
N TYR A 209 -4.79 5.90 17.77
CA TYR A 209 -4.64 5.26 19.07
C TYR A 209 -3.61 4.13 19.14
N GLY A 210 -3.07 3.71 17.99
CA GLY A 210 -2.10 2.63 17.91
C GLY A 210 -2.74 1.24 17.82
N GLY A 211 -1.91 0.20 17.96
CA GLY A 211 -2.32 -1.18 17.88
C GLY A 211 -2.64 -1.65 16.45
N LEU A 212 -3.23 -2.83 16.36
CA LEU A 212 -3.64 -3.48 15.11
C LEU A 212 -5.16 -3.61 15.04
N LEU A 213 -5.70 -3.88 13.84
CA LEU A 213 -7.13 -4.18 13.70
C LEU A 213 -7.57 -5.40 14.51
N SER A 214 -6.67 -6.37 14.70
CA SER A 214 -6.91 -7.56 15.52
C SER A 214 -7.13 -7.24 17.00
N ASP A 215 -6.57 -6.13 17.48
CA ASP A 215 -6.55 -5.73 18.89
C ASP A 215 -7.76 -4.89 19.26
N LEU A 216 -8.47 -4.37 18.25
CA LEU A 216 -9.66 -3.57 18.48
C LEU A 216 -10.78 -4.41 19.11
N ASP A 217 -11.33 -3.89 20.22
CA ASP A 217 -12.49 -4.50 20.87
C ASP A 217 -13.69 -4.50 19.93
N ARG A 218 -14.09 -5.67 19.47
CA ARG A 218 -15.19 -5.90 18.54
C ARG A 218 -16.53 -5.34 19.03
N SER A 219 -16.69 -5.18 20.35
CA SER A 219 -17.90 -4.61 20.94
C SER A 219 -17.97 -3.09 20.81
N ARG A 220 -16.83 -2.43 20.66
CA ARG A 220 -16.70 -0.96 20.58
C ARG A 220 -16.62 -0.44 19.15
N VAL A 221 -16.30 -1.30 18.20
CA VAL A 221 -16.20 -0.92 16.78
C VAL A 221 -17.48 -1.33 16.08
N SER A 222 -18.42 -0.39 16.01
CA SER A 222 -19.63 -0.58 15.20
C SER A 222 -19.24 -0.79 13.75
N ASN A 223 -19.53 -2.00 13.21
CA ASN A 223 -19.28 -2.39 11.81
C ASN A 223 -17.83 -2.76 11.41
N LEU A 224 -17.12 -3.51 12.24
CA LEU A 224 -16.03 -4.37 11.73
C LEU A 224 -16.57 -5.48 10.86
#